data_575844e36dfa05826ed4297b7631754e
#
_entry.id   575844e36dfa05826ed4297b7631754e
#
_cell.length_a   1.000
_cell.length_b   1.000
_cell.length_c   1.000
_cell.angle_alpha   90.00
_cell.angle_beta   90.00
_cell.angle_gamma   90.00
#
_symmetry.space_group_name_H-M   'P 1'
#
loop_
_entity.id
_entity.type
_entity.pdbx_description
1 polymer ?
#
loop_
_entity_poly.entity_id
_entity_poly.type
_entity_poly.pdbx_seq_one_letter_code
_entity_poly.pdbx_strand_id
1 'polypeptide(L)'
;MLPKEISIEYICHNQENQYFDRKSARIKPSDIAKHIVAFANANGGILAIGVEDDGQVTGFNYSGAKSINDFRDIPYSMCKGRISFDCKEEVIEYNNEEQTVLFFHINPSTDEVIKTTDGKVYLRVGDKSKLLDHSQITQLEYDKGERYFEDVLVEDSSYDDVDENLLQEYSKILNTQLSGKEILEARGLFRNNHLTNAGVLLFSKYPSKFLPNARLRFLKYDGLKMETGRRLNIIKELNFDYAIPRIIQEIRNAINLQLREFQYLDDNGKFRIIPEYPEFAWFEGIVNALTHRNYSMRGDCIRVSMYDDRIEIFSPGHLPNIVNLENMVNTRYSRNPRIAR
;
A
#
# COMPACT_ATOMS: atom_id res chain seq x y z
N MET A 1 -10.69 -14.62 0.82
CA MET A 1 -10.36 -15.63 1.87
C MET A 1 -9.89 -16.90 1.19
N LEU A 2 -8.74 -17.42 1.58
CA LEU A 2 -8.31 -18.74 1.12
C LEU A 2 -9.27 -19.80 1.69
N PRO A 3 -9.77 -20.76 0.90
CA PRO A 3 -10.61 -21.80 1.42
C PRO A 3 -9.83 -22.61 2.45
N LYS A 4 -10.44 -22.87 3.62
CA LYS A 4 -9.82 -23.65 4.70
C LYS A 4 -9.67 -25.14 4.34
N GLU A 5 -10.49 -25.63 3.43
CA GLU A 5 -10.46 -26.99 2.88
C GLU A 5 -10.58 -26.88 1.36
N ILE A 6 -9.70 -27.56 0.64
CA ILE A 6 -9.73 -27.64 -0.81
C ILE A 6 -10.39 -28.95 -1.18
N SER A 7 -11.56 -28.87 -1.81
CA SER A 7 -12.22 -30.05 -2.35
C SER A 7 -11.52 -30.50 -3.66
N ILE A 8 -11.63 -31.80 -3.96
CA ILE A 8 -11.17 -32.37 -5.25
C ILE A 8 -11.84 -31.62 -6.42
N GLU A 9 -13.10 -31.29 -6.28
CA GLU A 9 -13.86 -30.54 -7.26
C GLU A 9 -13.24 -29.17 -7.53
N TYR A 10 -12.72 -28.50 -6.47
CA TYR A 10 -12.03 -27.22 -6.60
C TYR A 10 -10.76 -27.33 -7.43
N ILE A 11 -9.89 -28.31 -7.14
CA ILE A 11 -8.60 -28.47 -7.81
C ILE A 11 -8.74 -28.93 -9.27
N CYS A 12 -9.78 -29.68 -9.59
CA CYS A 12 -10.03 -30.19 -10.94
C CYS A 12 -10.68 -29.14 -11.85
N HIS A 13 -11.66 -28.39 -11.35
CA HIS A 13 -12.56 -27.56 -12.19
C HIS A 13 -12.31 -26.05 -12.09
N ASN A 14 -11.70 -25.55 -11.01
CA ASN A 14 -11.41 -24.13 -10.94
C ASN A 14 -10.22 -23.73 -11.83
N GLN A 15 -10.34 -22.57 -12.44
CA GLN A 15 -9.23 -21.94 -13.16
C GLN A 15 -8.19 -21.40 -12.17
N GLU A 16 -6.92 -21.41 -12.60
CA GLU A 16 -5.85 -20.70 -11.90
C GLU A 16 -6.21 -19.23 -11.74
N ASN A 17 -5.89 -18.66 -10.58
CA ASN A 17 -6.25 -17.29 -10.27
C ASN A 17 -5.25 -16.66 -9.29
N GLN A 18 -5.60 -15.50 -8.70
CA GLN A 18 -4.75 -14.78 -7.75
C GLN A 18 -4.33 -15.61 -6.53
N TYR A 19 -5.14 -16.62 -6.13
CA TYR A 19 -4.99 -17.39 -4.90
C TYR A 19 -4.78 -18.88 -5.11
N PHE A 20 -4.85 -19.35 -6.35
CA PHE A 20 -4.74 -20.78 -6.67
C PHE A 20 -3.93 -21.01 -7.94
N ASP A 21 -3.05 -22.01 -7.88
CA ASP A 21 -2.26 -22.50 -9.00
C ASP A 21 -2.10 -24.02 -8.91
N ARG A 22 -1.97 -24.71 -10.03
CA ARG A 22 -1.72 -26.15 -10.09
C ARG A 22 -0.58 -26.46 -11.06
N LYS A 23 0.19 -27.48 -10.73
CA LYS A 23 1.36 -27.88 -11.53
C LYS A 23 1.52 -29.38 -11.55
N SER A 24 1.89 -29.90 -12.69
CA SER A 24 2.26 -31.31 -12.87
C SER A 24 3.46 -31.68 -11.97
N ALA A 25 3.45 -32.88 -11.39
CA ALA A 25 4.60 -33.43 -10.68
C ALA A 25 5.83 -33.68 -11.58
N ARG A 26 5.70 -33.56 -12.90
CA ARG A 26 6.82 -33.66 -13.88
C ARG A 26 7.60 -32.35 -14.04
N ILE A 27 7.08 -31.22 -13.56
CA ILE A 27 7.78 -29.95 -13.62
C ILE A 27 9.10 -30.00 -12.85
N LYS A 28 10.08 -29.21 -13.26
CA LYS A 28 11.32 -29.10 -12.48
C LYS A 28 11.04 -28.39 -11.16
N PRO A 29 11.52 -28.92 -10.02
CA PRO A 29 11.34 -28.26 -8.73
C PRO A 29 11.79 -26.79 -8.72
N SER A 30 12.89 -26.46 -9.43
CA SER A 30 13.38 -25.08 -9.57
C SER A 30 12.35 -24.12 -10.19
N ASP A 31 11.46 -24.64 -11.06
CA ASP A 31 10.43 -23.81 -11.70
C ASP A 31 9.26 -23.53 -10.76
N ILE A 32 9.12 -24.31 -9.68
CA ILE A 32 8.10 -24.10 -8.65
C ILE A 32 8.46 -22.92 -7.73
N ALA A 33 9.76 -22.68 -7.47
CA ALA A 33 10.21 -21.60 -6.60
C ALA A 33 9.62 -20.23 -6.99
N LYS A 34 9.50 -19.93 -8.29
CA LYS A 34 8.89 -18.68 -8.77
C LYS A 34 7.43 -18.52 -8.34
N HIS A 35 6.65 -19.63 -8.29
CA HIS A 35 5.25 -19.58 -7.88
C HIS A 35 5.12 -19.36 -6.37
N ILE A 36 5.95 -20.03 -5.57
CA ILE A 36 6.01 -19.85 -4.11
C ILE A 36 6.37 -18.40 -3.77
N VAL A 37 7.44 -17.89 -4.40
CA VAL A 37 7.87 -16.49 -4.24
C VAL A 37 6.76 -15.52 -4.66
N ALA A 38 6.08 -15.79 -5.78
CA ALA A 38 5.03 -14.93 -6.29
C ALA A 38 3.83 -14.85 -5.35
N PHE A 39 3.38 -15.98 -4.79
CA PHE A 39 2.32 -16.02 -3.80
C PHE A 39 2.72 -15.32 -2.49
N ALA A 40 3.93 -15.59 -1.97
CA ALA A 40 4.42 -14.96 -0.76
C ALA A 40 4.56 -13.44 -0.90
N ASN A 41 4.92 -12.95 -2.07
CA ASN A 41 5.03 -11.51 -2.34
C ASN A 41 3.67 -10.81 -2.58
N ALA A 42 2.63 -11.59 -2.90
CA ALA A 42 1.26 -11.08 -3.09
C ALA A 42 0.38 -11.35 -1.86
N ASN A 43 -0.80 -11.89 -2.08
CA ASN A 43 -1.82 -12.12 -1.05
C ASN A 43 -1.79 -13.53 -0.44
N GLY A 44 -0.70 -14.27 -0.66
CA GLY A 44 -0.66 -15.69 -0.38
C GLY A 44 -1.43 -16.50 -1.40
N GLY A 45 -1.53 -17.81 -1.19
CA GLY A 45 -2.27 -18.69 -2.09
C GLY A 45 -1.98 -20.16 -1.86
N ILE A 46 -2.58 -20.97 -2.70
CA ILE A 46 -2.46 -22.41 -2.69
C ILE A 46 -1.86 -22.87 -4.01
N LEU A 47 -0.82 -23.68 -3.89
CA LEU A 47 -0.19 -24.34 -5.01
C LEU A 47 -0.36 -25.85 -4.86
N ALA A 48 -1.05 -26.48 -5.80
CA ALA A 48 -1.25 -27.93 -5.88
C ALA A 48 -0.24 -28.53 -6.86
N ILE A 49 0.53 -29.54 -6.45
CA ILE A 49 1.47 -30.26 -7.31
C ILE A 49 1.01 -31.70 -7.46
N GLY A 50 0.98 -32.21 -8.68
CA GLY A 50 0.40 -33.49 -9.06
C GLY A 50 -0.92 -33.36 -9.79
N VAL A 51 -1.25 -32.13 -10.25
CA VAL A 51 -2.45 -31.82 -11.03
C VAL A 51 -2.00 -31.15 -12.34
N GLU A 52 -2.51 -31.62 -13.46
CA GLU A 52 -2.19 -31.09 -14.78
C GLU A 52 -3.00 -29.77 -15.05
N ASP A 53 -2.57 -29.00 -16.06
CA ASP A 53 -3.20 -27.72 -16.39
C ASP A 53 -4.69 -27.85 -16.76
N ASP A 54 -5.10 -29.02 -17.29
CA ASP A 54 -6.50 -29.34 -17.63
C ASP A 54 -7.34 -29.81 -16.44
N GLY A 55 -6.72 -29.92 -15.24
CA GLY A 55 -7.37 -30.39 -14.02
C GLY A 55 -7.32 -31.89 -13.79
N GLN A 56 -6.65 -32.69 -14.64
CA GLN A 56 -6.43 -34.10 -14.37
C GLN A 56 -5.48 -34.28 -13.18
N VAL A 57 -5.88 -35.13 -12.22
CA VAL A 57 -5.02 -35.49 -11.09
C VAL A 57 -4.18 -36.68 -11.49
N THR A 58 -2.90 -36.44 -11.75
CA THR A 58 -1.91 -37.48 -12.15
C THR A 58 -1.04 -37.94 -10.98
N GLY A 59 -0.97 -37.13 -9.91
CA GLY A 59 -0.22 -37.45 -8.70
C GLY A 59 1.29 -37.60 -8.92
N PHE A 60 1.93 -38.20 -7.92
CA PHE A 60 3.37 -38.47 -7.94
C PHE A 60 3.73 -39.88 -8.40
N ASN A 61 2.76 -40.79 -8.57
CA ASN A 61 2.96 -42.14 -9.09
C ASN A 61 3.01 -42.20 -10.62
N TYR A 62 2.79 -41.05 -11.28
CA TYR A 62 2.75 -40.93 -12.73
C TYR A 62 4.18 -41.02 -13.34
N SER A 63 4.31 -41.64 -14.53
CA SER A 63 5.58 -41.74 -15.21
C SER A 63 6.23 -40.39 -15.48
N GLY A 64 7.47 -40.22 -15.03
CA GLY A 64 8.24 -38.97 -15.15
C GLY A 64 8.01 -37.96 -14.03
N ALA A 65 7.16 -38.24 -13.03
CA ALA A 65 7.04 -37.43 -11.82
C ALA A 65 8.41 -37.36 -11.10
N LYS A 66 8.73 -36.18 -10.52
CA LYS A 66 9.92 -36.01 -9.68
C LYS A 66 9.59 -36.44 -8.26
N SER A 67 10.65 -36.59 -7.43
CA SER A 67 10.47 -36.94 -6.01
C SER A 67 9.65 -35.86 -5.30
N ILE A 68 8.68 -36.27 -4.50
CA ILE A 68 7.85 -35.35 -3.70
C ILE A 68 8.73 -34.55 -2.71
N ASN A 69 9.80 -35.14 -2.21
CA ASN A 69 10.73 -34.47 -1.30
C ASN A 69 11.48 -33.32 -1.97
N ASP A 70 11.79 -33.43 -3.28
CA ASP A 70 12.43 -32.34 -4.03
C ASP A 70 11.55 -31.09 -4.06
N PHE A 71 10.23 -31.26 -4.05
CA PHE A 71 9.28 -30.14 -3.98
C PHE A 71 9.13 -29.60 -2.56
N ARG A 72 9.07 -30.48 -1.55
CA ARG A 72 8.96 -30.07 -0.14
C ARG A 72 10.07 -29.13 0.30
N ASP A 73 11.28 -29.36 -0.21
CA ASP A 73 12.48 -28.62 0.19
C ASP A 73 12.61 -27.26 -0.51
N ILE A 74 11.79 -26.96 -1.53
CA ILE A 74 11.89 -25.73 -2.33
C ILE A 74 11.85 -24.44 -1.48
N PRO A 75 10.90 -24.26 -0.53
CA PRO A 75 10.86 -23.03 0.25
C PRO A 75 12.14 -22.78 1.04
N TYR A 76 12.85 -23.84 1.45
CA TYR A 76 14.08 -23.76 2.22
C TYR A 76 15.33 -23.65 1.36
N SER A 77 15.38 -24.38 0.23
CA SER A 77 16.57 -24.52 -0.59
C SER A 77 16.65 -23.54 -1.77
N MET A 78 15.50 -23.08 -2.28
CA MET A 78 15.42 -22.29 -3.52
C MET A 78 14.83 -20.90 -3.33
N CYS A 79 14.46 -20.55 -2.11
CA CYS A 79 13.91 -19.23 -1.78
C CYS A 79 14.78 -18.53 -0.72
N LYS A 80 14.80 -17.21 -0.73
CA LYS A 80 15.45 -16.34 0.26
C LYS A 80 14.39 -15.45 0.90
N GLY A 81 14.49 -15.28 2.21
CA GLY A 81 13.53 -14.59 3.06
C GLY A 81 12.69 -15.58 3.88
N ARG A 82 11.93 -15.06 4.84
CA ARG A 82 11.08 -15.87 5.73
C ARG A 82 9.74 -16.14 5.06
N ILE A 83 9.55 -17.34 4.55
CA ILE A 83 8.27 -17.78 3.98
C ILE A 83 7.49 -18.51 5.06
N SER A 84 6.28 -18.02 5.35
CA SER A 84 5.31 -18.71 6.19
C SER A 84 4.44 -19.58 5.28
N PHE A 85 4.48 -20.89 5.47
CA PHE A 85 3.71 -21.84 4.67
C PHE A 85 3.39 -23.11 5.44
N ASP A 86 2.32 -23.80 5.01
CA ASP A 86 2.02 -25.18 5.36
C ASP A 86 2.17 -26.05 4.12
N CYS A 87 2.73 -27.26 4.30
CA CYS A 87 2.90 -28.21 3.23
C CYS A 87 2.26 -29.54 3.65
N LYS A 88 1.25 -30.00 2.87
CA LYS A 88 0.51 -31.22 3.15
C LYS A 88 0.50 -32.14 1.94
N GLU A 89 0.67 -33.43 2.21
CA GLU A 89 0.35 -34.49 1.24
C GLU A 89 -1.06 -34.97 1.48
N GLU A 90 -1.83 -35.07 0.41
CA GLU A 90 -3.19 -35.65 0.46
C GLU A 90 -3.31 -36.74 -0.59
N VAL A 91 -3.87 -37.87 -0.16
CA VAL A 91 -4.22 -38.98 -1.06
C VAL A 91 -5.65 -38.73 -1.52
N ILE A 92 -5.81 -38.59 -2.83
CA ILE A 92 -7.07 -38.25 -3.48
C ILE A 92 -7.51 -39.43 -4.34
N GLU A 93 -8.73 -39.90 -4.18
CA GLU A 93 -9.34 -40.88 -5.08
C GLU A 93 -9.81 -40.16 -6.35
N TYR A 94 -9.16 -40.46 -7.49
CA TYR A 94 -9.48 -39.89 -8.79
C TYR A 94 -9.53 -41.01 -9.85
N ASN A 95 -10.67 -41.13 -10.57
CA ASN A 95 -10.91 -42.19 -11.55
C ASN A 95 -10.70 -43.62 -11.02
N ASN A 96 -11.10 -43.90 -9.75
CA ASN A 96 -10.93 -45.16 -9.02
C ASN A 96 -9.45 -45.54 -8.75
N GLU A 97 -8.57 -44.56 -8.74
CA GLU A 97 -7.15 -44.72 -8.36
C GLU A 97 -6.78 -43.72 -7.27
N GLU A 98 -5.96 -44.14 -6.34
CA GLU A 98 -5.39 -43.26 -5.30
C GLU A 98 -4.22 -42.48 -5.90
N GLN A 99 -4.34 -41.15 -5.90
CA GLN A 99 -3.32 -40.23 -6.38
C GLN A 99 -2.83 -39.34 -5.23
N THR A 100 -1.53 -39.21 -5.07
CA THR A 100 -0.93 -38.32 -4.09
C THR A 100 -0.74 -36.93 -4.68
N VAL A 101 -1.26 -35.90 -4.02
CA VAL A 101 -1.11 -34.48 -4.38
C VAL A 101 -0.44 -33.74 -3.24
N LEU A 102 0.52 -32.87 -3.56
CA LEU A 102 1.21 -32.02 -2.58
C LEU A 102 0.63 -30.61 -2.63
N PHE A 103 0.16 -30.12 -1.49
CA PHE A 103 -0.38 -28.78 -1.33
C PHE A 103 0.57 -27.90 -0.55
N PHE A 104 0.89 -26.74 -1.12
CA PHE A 104 1.50 -25.63 -0.39
C PHE A 104 0.43 -24.57 -0.11
N HIS A 105 0.17 -24.30 1.16
CA HIS A 105 -0.56 -23.14 1.61
C HIS A 105 0.42 -22.04 1.98
N ILE A 106 0.56 -21.03 1.13
CA ILE A 106 1.58 -20.00 1.26
C ILE A 106 0.90 -18.75 1.84
N ASN A 107 1.38 -18.29 2.99
CA ASN A 107 0.93 -17.04 3.57
C ASN A 107 1.63 -15.85 2.93
N PRO A 108 0.97 -14.66 2.86
CA PRO A 108 1.62 -13.46 2.38
C PRO A 108 2.77 -13.04 3.33
N SER A 109 3.90 -12.67 2.76
CA SER A 109 4.96 -11.97 3.50
C SER A 109 4.58 -10.50 3.62
N THR A 110 4.52 -9.97 4.84
CA THR A 110 4.04 -8.61 5.14
C THR A 110 5.14 -7.59 5.30
N ASP A 111 6.34 -8.03 5.66
CA ASP A 111 7.47 -7.20 6.11
C ASP A 111 8.76 -7.40 5.32
N GLU A 112 8.77 -8.33 4.37
CA GLU A 112 9.97 -8.71 3.62
C GLU A 112 9.63 -9.09 2.17
N VAL A 113 10.49 -8.70 1.22
CA VAL A 113 10.40 -9.12 -0.18
C VAL A 113 11.08 -10.48 -0.35
N ILE A 114 10.29 -11.49 -0.65
CA ILE A 114 10.79 -12.84 -0.89
C ILE A 114 11.42 -12.92 -2.29
N LYS A 115 12.58 -13.58 -2.36
CA LYS A 115 13.38 -13.73 -3.60
C LYS A 115 13.70 -15.20 -3.84
N THR A 116 13.92 -15.59 -5.08
CA THR A 116 14.55 -16.86 -5.39
C THR A 116 16.05 -16.81 -5.05
N THR A 117 16.72 -17.96 -4.94
CA THR A 117 18.16 -18.02 -4.60
C THR A 117 19.04 -17.31 -5.62
N ASP A 118 18.59 -17.19 -6.88
CA ASP A 118 19.26 -16.41 -7.94
C ASP A 118 18.91 -14.91 -7.90
N GLY A 119 18.18 -14.46 -6.85
CA GLY A 119 17.88 -13.05 -6.60
C GLY A 119 16.68 -12.48 -7.36
N LYS A 120 15.93 -13.30 -8.10
CA LYS A 120 14.73 -12.85 -8.82
C LYS A 120 13.54 -12.69 -7.89
N VAL A 121 12.73 -11.69 -8.16
CA VAL A 121 11.49 -11.39 -7.44
C VAL A 121 10.30 -11.59 -8.37
N TYR A 122 9.33 -12.34 -7.90
CA TYR A 122 8.08 -12.59 -8.62
C TYR A 122 6.89 -12.10 -7.80
N LEU A 123 5.85 -11.65 -8.49
CA LEU A 123 4.57 -11.25 -7.91
C LEU A 123 3.42 -11.99 -8.60
N ARG A 124 2.46 -12.49 -7.83
CA ARG A 124 1.24 -13.07 -8.38
C ARG A 124 0.29 -11.96 -8.84
N VAL A 125 -0.05 -11.99 -10.13
CA VAL A 125 -0.99 -11.04 -10.76
C VAL A 125 -2.00 -11.86 -11.57
N GLY A 126 -3.19 -12.03 -11.02
CA GLY A 126 -4.18 -12.94 -11.57
C GLY A 126 -3.69 -14.39 -11.54
N ASP A 127 -3.66 -15.03 -12.68
CA ASP A 127 -3.18 -16.41 -12.89
C ASP A 127 -1.67 -16.53 -13.14
N LYS A 128 -0.92 -15.41 -13.14
CA LYS A 128 0.50 -15.40 -13.56
C LYS A 128 1.46 -15.03 -12.43
N SER A 129 2.58 -15.73 -12.38
CA SER A 129 3.76 -15.38 -11.56
C SER A 129 4.68 -14.49 -12.39
N LYS A 130 4.54 -13.16 -12.24
CA LYS A 130 5.22 -12.16 -13.05
C LYS A 130 6.57 -11.81 -12.43
N LEU A 131 7.64 -11.89 -13.24
CA LEU A 131 8.97 -11.38 -12.86
C LEU A 131 8.92 -9.84 -12.76
N LEU A 132 9.41 -9.30 -11.66
CA LEU A 132 9.48 -7.85 -11.44
C LEU A 132 10.80 -7.27 -11.94
N ASP A 133 10.74 -6.06 -12.50
CA ASP A 133 11.91 -5.24 -12.77
C ASP A 133 12.39 -4.50 -11.52
N HIS A 134 13.53 -3.80 -11.62
CA HIS A 134 14.13 -3.10 -10.48
C HIS A 134 13.19 -2.04 -9.87
N SER A 135 12.45 -1.31 -10.66
CA SER A 135 11.54 -0.26 -10.17
C SER A 135 10.34 -0.86 -9.43
N GLN A 136 9.81 -1.98 -9.93
CA GLN A 136 8.72 -2.71 -9.32
C GLN A 136 9.16 -3.38 -8.00
N ILE A 137 10.40 -3.89 -7.94
CA ILE A 137 10.98 -4.43 -6.71
C ILE A 137 11.10 -3.33 -5.65
N THR A 138 11.66 -2.17 -6.00
CA THR A 138 11.77 -1.02 -5.09
C THR A 138 10.38 -0.59 -4.57
N GLN A 139 9.38 -0.56 -5.45
CA GLN A 139 8.01 -0.25 -5.02
C GLN A 139 7.46 -1.30 -4.05
N LEU A 140 7.71 -2.58 -4.29
CA LEU A 140 7.30 -3.66 -3.41
C LEU A 140 8.03 -3.59 -2.04
N GLU A 141 9.33 -3.23 -2.02
CA GLU A 141 10.11 -2.98 -0.80
C GLU A 141 9.48 -1.84 0.04
N TYR A 142 9.01 -0.76 -0.60
CA TYR A 142 8.27 0.31 0.08
C TYR A 142 6.92 -0.16 0.61
N ASP A 143 6.17 -0.92 -0.19
CA ASP A 143 4.84 -1.41 0.20
C ASP A 143 4.89 -2.42 1.36
N LYS A 144 6.00 -3.16 1.51
CA LYS A 144 6.25 -4.09 2.62
C LYS A 144 6.96 -3.43 3.82
N GLY A 145 7.38 -2.18 3.71
CA GLY A 145 8.11 -1.49 4.78
C GLY A 145 9.56 -1.96 4.96
N GLU A 146 10.11 -2.73 4.03
CA GLU A 146 11.53 -3.09 4.00
C GLU A 146 12.41 -1.85 3.76
N ARG A 147 11.85 -0.88 3.04
CA ARG A 147 12.39 0.46 2.86
C ARG A 147 11.33 1.51 3.09
N TYR A 148 11.74 2.70 3.49
CA TYR A 148 10.85 3.85 3.61
C TYR A 148 11.23 4.90 2.57
N PHE A 149 10.28 5.26 1.69
CA PHE A 149 10.47 6.32 0.71
C PHE A 149 10.83 7.65 1.40
N GLU A 150 10.26 7.90 2.57
CA GLU A 150 10.49 9.10 3.35
C GLU A 150 11.95 9.27 3.84
N ASP A 151 12.74 8.18 3.90
CA ASP A 151 14.14 8.16 4.33
C ASP A 151 15.15 8.40 3.20
N VAL A 152 14.70 8.39 1.95
CA VAL A 152 15.56 8.61 0.78
C VAL A 152 16.02 10.05 0.75
N LEU A 153 17.34 10.26 0.54
CA LEU A 153 17.92 11.58 0.42
C LEU A 153 17.54 12.23 -0.90
N VAL A 154 17.29 13.53 -0.88
CA VAL A 154 17.05 14.38 -2.03
C VAL A 154 18.35 15.12 -2.33
N GLU A 155 19.17 14.59 -3.24
CA GLU A 155 20.53 15.05 -3.50
C GLU A 155 20.60 16.52 -3.95
N ASP A 156 19.57 17.02 -4.64
CA ASP A 156 19.48 18.41 -5.09
C ASP A 156 18.99 19.38 -4.01
N SER A 157 18.74 18.91 -2.77
CA SER A 157 18.29 19.73 -1.66
C SER A 157 19.44 20.19 -0.76
N SER A 158 19.20 21.27 -0.06
CA SER A 158 20.13 21.80 0.96
C SER A 158 19.36 22.36 2.16
N TYR A 159 20.08 22.85 3.16
CA TYR A 159 19.44 23.53 4.29
C TYR A 159 18.75 24.85 3.88
N ASP A 160 19.17 25.48 2.79
CA ASP A 160 18.57 26.72 2.29
C ASP A 160 17.12 26.51 1.77
N ASP A 161 16.77 25.27 1.44
CA ASP A 161 15.41 24.92 1.05
C ASP A 161 14.43 24.80 2.23
N VAL A 162 14.90 24.87 3.50
CA VAL A 162 14.10 24.75 4.70
C VAL A 162 13.32 26.03 4.97
N ASP A 163 12.05 25.89 5.33
CA ASP A 163 11.21 26.96 5.87
C ASP A 163 11.54 27.15 7.37
N GLU A 164 12.37 28.15 7.63
CA GLU A 164 12.80 28.49 8.99
C GLU A 164 11.65 28.88 9.93
N ASN A 165 10.58 29.47 9.41
CA ASN A 165 9.43 29.85 10.25
C ASN A 165 8.72 28.58 10.76
N LEU A 166 8.46 27.64 9.86
CA LEU A 166 7.83 26.36 10.20
C LEU A 166 8.71 25.56 11.19
N LEU A 167 10.03 25.58 10.97
CA LEU A 167 10.98 24.91 11.85
C LEU A 167 11.06 25.56 13.23
N GLN A 168 10.95 26.88 13.32
CA GLN A 168 10.88 27.61 14.60
C GLN A 168 9.58 27.30 15.37
N GLU A 169 8.44 27.21 14.66
CA GLU A 169 7.17 26.79 15.26
C GLU A 169 7.29 25.37 15.83
N TYR A 170 7.89 24.46 15.08
CA TYR A 170 8.11 23.09 15.52
C TYR A 170 9.07 23.02 16.74
N SER A 171 10.16 23.82 16.74
CA SER A 171 11.09 23.91 17.87
C SER A 171 10.38 24.35 19.15
N LYS A 172 9.46 25.33 19.07
CA LYS A 172 8.66 25.77 20.21
C LYS A 172 7.77 24.65 20.76
N ILE A 173 7.12 23.87 19.87
CA ILE A 173 6.29 22.72 20.27
C ILE A 173 7.13 21.67 20.99
N LEU A 174 8.35 21.40 20.52
CA LEU A 174 9.27 20.45 21.13
C LEU A 174 9.86 20.95 22.45
N ASN A 175 9.74 22.23 22.74
CA ASN A 175 10.35 22.89 23.91
C ASN A 175 11.84 22.54 24.03
N THR A 176 12.61 22.67 22.94
CA THR A 176 14.03 22.31 22.87
C THR A 176 14.91 23.52 22.63
N GLN A 177 16.19 23.44 23.06
CA GLN A 177 17.22 24.44 22.81
C GLN A 177 18.09 24.09 21.58
N LEU A 178 17.81 22.99 20.91
CA LEU A 178 18.54 22.60 19.71
C LEU A 178 18.30 23.60 18.56
N SER A 179 19.33 23.83 17.78
CA SER A 179 19.19 24.58 16.52
C SER A 179 18.28 23.85 15.53
N GLY A 180 17.71 24.58 14.59
CA GLY A 180 16.86 23.99 13.58
C GLY A 180 17.52 22.83 12.84
N LYS A 181 18.80 22.98 12.49
CA LYS A 181 19.56 21.92 11.82
C LYS A 181 19.71 20.69 12.70
N GLU A 182 20.07 20.86 13.97
CA GLU A 182 20.19 19.75 14.93
C GLU A 182 18.85 19.02 15.13
N ILE A 183 17.72 19.74 15.13
CA ILE A 183 16.39 19.14 15.19
C ILE A 183 16.16 18.24 13.98
N LEU A 184 16.43 18.72 12.77
CA LEU A 184 16.25 17.97 11.54
C LEU A 184 17.15 16.72 11.49
N GLU A 185 18.42 16.85 11.93
CA GLU A 185 19.36 15.74 12.02
C GLU A 185 18.90 14.69 13.05
N ALA A 186 18.52 15.12 14.25
CA ALA A 186 18.02 14.24 15.32
C ALA A 186 16.74 13.50 14.93
N ARG A 187 15.89 14.11 14.10
CA ARG A 187 14.68 13.48 13.55
C ARG A 187 14.93 12.64 12.31
N GLY A 188 16.18 12.63 11.77
CA GLY A 188 16.54 11.90 10.55
C GLY A 188 15.94 12.52 9.29
N LEU A 189 15.64 13.81 9.33
CA LEU A 189 15.05 14.57 8.20
C LEU A 189 16.12 15.28 7.36
N PHE A 190 17.35 15.37 7.90
CA PHE A 190 18.51 15.96 7.23
C PHE A 190 19.75 15.10 7.51
N ARG A 191 20.46 14.72 6.47
CA ARG A 191 21.70 13.92 6.54
C ARG A 191 22.61 14.26 5.37
N ASN A 192 23.94 14.22 5.56
CA ASN A 192 24.93 14.48 4.53
C ASN A 192 24.70 15.79 3.77
N ASN A 193 24.24 16.83 4.48
CA ASN A 193 23.87 18.15 3.93
C ASN A 193 22.66 18.15 2.96
N HIS A 194 21.83 17.09 2.96
CA HIS A 194 20.61 16.98 2.15
C HIS A 194 19.40 16.66 3.01
N LEU A 195 18.25 17.14 2.60
CA LEU A 195 16.96 16.73 3.15
C LEU A 195 16.64 15.31 2.73
N THR A 196 15.96 14.56 3.59
CA THR A 196 15.25 13.36 3.18
C THR A 196 13.92 13.75 2.53
N ASN A 197 13.23 12.81 1.86
CA ASN A 197 11.88 13.07 1.36
C ASN A 197 10.93 13.52 2.48
N ALA A 198 11.03 12.95 3.69
CA ALA A 198 10.28 13.43 4.85
C ALA A 198 10.64 14.86 5.21
N GLY A 199 11.94 15.20 5.19
CA GLY A 199 12.42 16.57 5.47
C GLY A 199 11.85 17.57 4.45
N VAL A 200 11.83 17.20 3.16
CA VAL A 200 11.21 18.00 2.10
C VAL A 200 9.71 18.18 2.34
N LEU A 201 9.00 17.09 2.61
CA LEU A 201 7.55 17.10 2.79
C LEU A 201 7.10 17.88 4.02
N LEU A 202 7.90 17.86 5.10
CA LEU A 202 7.55 18.50 6.37
C LEU A 202 8.05 19.94 6.49
N PHE A 203 9.21 20.26 5.90
CA PHE A 203 9.90 21.52 6.21
C PHE A 203 10.43 22.28 4.98
N SER A 204 10.24 21.81 3.74
CA SER A 204 10.69 22.59 2.58
C SER A 204 9.78 23.77 2.28
N LYS A 205 10.37 24.91 1.87
CA LYS A 205 9.65 26.08 1.33
C LYS A 205 8.81 25.71 0.09
N TYR A 206 9.37 24.86 -0.77
CA TYR A 206 8.78 24.47 -2.05
C TYR A 206 8.93 22.96 -2.28
N PRO A 207 8.11 22.10 -1.62
CA PRO A 207 8.21 20.66 -1.77
C PRO A 207 8.07 20.17 -3.20
N SER A 208 7.26 20.84 -4.03
CA SER A 208 7.04 20.49 -5.44
C SER A 208 8.27 20.66 -6.33
N LYS A 209 9.27 21.46 -5.93
CA LYS A 209 10.58 21.53 -6.59
C LYS A 209 11.23 20.15 -6.71
N PHE A 210 11.05 19.31 -5.67
CA PHE A 210 11.66 17.99 -5.55
C PHE A 210 10.65 16.86 -5.79
N LEU A 211 9.42 17.07 -5.34
CA LEU A 211 8.32 16.09 -5.38
C LEU A 211 7.08 16.74 -6.03
N PRO A 212 7.03 16.85 -7.37
CA PRO A 212 6.04 17.67 -8.09
C PRO A 212 4.58 17.40 -7.78
N ASN A 213 4.25 16.17 -7.33
CA ASN A 213 2.89 15.79 -6.98
C ASN A 213 2.62 15.72 -5.47
N ALA A 214 3.57 16.19 -4.63
CA ALA A 214 3.39 16.32 -3.19
C ALA A 214 2.54 17.55 -2.84
N ARG A 215 1.37 17.65 -3.47
CA ARG A 215 0.42 18.76 -3.31
C ARG A 215 -0.98 18.23 -3.05
N LEU A 216 -1.87 19.12 -2.59
CA LEU A 216 -3.28 18.85 -2.41
C LEU A 216 -4.09 19.78 -3.32
N ARG A 217 -5.08 19.24 -4.04
CA ARG A 217 -6.07 20.01 -4.81
C ARG A 217 -7.40 19.94 -4.11
N PHE A 218 -8.01 21.11 -3.87
CA PHE A 218 -9.38 21.20 -3.44
C PHE A 218 -10.24 21.64 -4.63
N LEU A 219 -11.33 20.92 -4.85
CA LEU A 219 -12.27 21.13 -5.95
C LEU A 219 -13.69 21.21 -5.38
N LYS A 220 -14.41 22.29 -5.65
CA LYS A 220 -15.84 22.38 -5.32
C LYS A 220 -16.65 22.33 -6.61
N TYR A 221 -17.63 21.44 -6.63
CA TYR A 221 -18.51 21.19 -7.75
C TYR A 221 -19.91 21.74 -7.45
N ASP A 222 -20.62 22.17 -8.48
CA ASP A 222 -22.05 22.46 -8.45
C ASP A 222 -22.80 21.16 -8.76
N GLY A 223 -23.60 20.67 -7.80
CA GLY A 223 -24.36 19.44 -7.93
C GLY A 223 -23.72 18.21 -7.26
N LEU A 224 -24.24 17.03 -7.61
CA LEU A 224 -23.95 15.78 -6.92
C LEU A 224 -22.83 14.94 -7.56
N LYS A 225 -22.32 15.31 -8.73
CA LYS A 225 -21.28 14.60 -9.45
C LYS A 225 -20.42 15.53 -10.29
N MET A 226 -19.21 15.08 -10.58
CA MET A 226 -18.33 15.77 -11.52
C MET A 226 -18.87 15.64 -12.94
N GLU A 227 -19.00 16.77 -13.61
CA GLU A 227 -19.28 16.86 -15.04
C GLU A 227 -18.00 17.22 -15.81
N THR A 228 -17.90 16.82 -17.07
CA THR A 228 -16.71 17.04 -17.90
C THR A 228 -17.06 17.75 -19.23
N GLY A 229 -16.04 18.26 -19.90
CA GLY A 229 -16.18 18.93 -21.19
C GLY A 229 -16.99 20.21 -21.09
N ARG A 230 -18.02 20.39 -21.96
CA ARG A 230 -18.85 21.61 -22.00
C ARG A 230 -19.75 21.79 -20.77
N ARG A 231 -19.92 20.74 -19.95
CA ARG A 231 -20.74 20.76 -18.73
C ARG A 231 -19.89 20.86 -17.48
N LEU A 232 -18.61 21.23 -17.60
CA LEU A 232 -17.72 21.37 -16.46
C LEU A 232 -18.37 22.24 -15.37
N ASN A 233 -18.53 21.68 -14.18
CA ASN A 233 -19.26 22.27 -13.06
C ASN A 233 -18.35 22.56 -11.84
N ILE A 234 -17.05 22.75 -12.06
CA ILE A 234 -16.15 23.21 -11.01
C ILE A 234 -16.41 24.69 -10.74
N ILE A 235 -16.86 25.03 -9.52
CA ILE A 235 -17.10 26.40 -9.09
C ILE A 235 -15.93 26.99 -8.31
N LYS A 236 -15.06 26.14 -7.76
CA LYS A 236 -13.83 26.57 -7.09
C LYS A 236 -12.74 25.53 -7.21
N GLU A 237 -11.53 25.97 -7.48
CA GLU A 237 -10.32 25.15 -7.45
C GLU A 237 -9.25 25.89 -6.66
N LEU A 238 -8.62 25.19 -5.70
CA LEU A 238 -7.47 25.67 -4.93
C LEU A 238 -6.38 24.60 -4.97
N ASN A 239 -5.14 25.05 -5.13
CA ASN A 239 -3.96 24.18 -5.13
C ASN A 239 -3.09 24.56 -3.94
N PHE A 240 -2.78 23.59 -3.08
CA PHE A 240 -1.94 23.74 -1.92
C PHE A 240 -0.60 23.03 -2.18
N ASP A 241 0.41 23.82 -2.43
CA ASP A 241 1.76 23.39 -2.81
C ASP A 241 2.78 23.87 -1.77
N TYR A 242 2.64 23.35 -0.56
CA TYR A 242 3.42 23.71 0.62
C TYR A 242 3.89 22.47 1.36
N ALA A 243 4.71 22.65 2.40
CA ALA A 243 4.98 21.61 3.39
C ALA A 243 3.68 21.11 4.05
N ILE A 244 3.62 19.82 4.39
CA ILE A 244 2.42 19.18 4.93
C ILE A 244 1.78 19.94 6.09
N PRO A 245 2.52 20.40 7.11
CA PRO A 245 1.91 21.14 8.23
C PRO A 245 1.16 22.40 7.76
N ARG A 246 1.71 23.10 6.76
CA ARG A 246 1.08 24.29 6.19
C ARG A 246 -0.13 23.92 5.31
N ILE A 247 -0.05 22.83 4.54
CA ILE A 247 -1.22 22.33 3.80
C ILE A 247 -2.39 22.06 4.76
N ILE A 248 -2.11 21.42 5.91
CA ILE A 248 -3.13 21.08 6.93
C ILE A 248 -3.82 22.35 7.44
N GLN A 249 -3.07 23.41 7.74
CA GLN A 249 -3.63 24.67 8.21
C GLN A 249 -4.48 25.38 7.13
N GLU A 250 -3.93 25.49 5.93
CA GLU A 250 -4.56 26.22 4.81
C GLU A 250 -5.84 25.52 4.29
N ILE A 251 -5.80 24.17 4.17
CA ILE A 251 -6.97 23.42 3.72
C ILE A 251 -8.11 23.46 4.73
N ARG A 252 -7.80 23.45 6.02
CA ARG A 252 -8.78 23.60 7.10
C ARG A 252 -9.54 24.91 6.96
N ASN A 253 -8.83 26.01 6.78
CA ASN A 253 -9.42 27.35 6.58
C ASN A 253 -10.23 27.38 5.28
N ALA A 254 -9.69 26.81 4.20
CA ALA A 254 -10.36 26.82 2.90
C ALA A 254 -11.69 26.07 2.91
N ILE A 255 -11.76 24.90 3.56
CA ILE A 255 -12.99 24.11 3.66
C ILE A 255 -14.00 24.80 4.55
N ASN A 256 -13.61 25.31 5.73
CA ASN A 256 -14.51 26.01 6.63
C ASN A 256 -15.19 27.19 5.95
N LEU A 257 -14.50 27.90 5.06
CA LEU A 257 -15.08 29.00 4.27
C LEU A 257 -16.07 28.52 3.18
N GLN A 258 -16.15 27.24 2.89
CA GLN A 258 -17.03 26.67 1.86
C GLN A 258 -18.21 25.90 2.45
N LEU A 259 -18.14 25.51 3.74
CA LEU A 259 -19.23 24.82 4.43
C LEU A 259 -20.40 25.76 4.69
N ARG A 260 -21.61 25.21 4.55
CA ARG A 260 -22.83 25.86 4.98
C ARG A 260 -22.94 25.79 6.50
N GLU A 261 -23.51 26.82 7.09
CA GLU A 261 -23.83 26.88 8.51
C GLU A 261 -25.35 26.92 8.69
N PHE A 262 -25.84 26.11 9.63
CA PHE A 262 -27.25 26.06 10.00
C PHE A 262 -27.44 26.61 11.40
N GLN A 263 -28.43 27.47 11.57
CA GLN A 263 -28.81 27.98 12.89
C GLN A 263 -30.02 27.23 13.41
N TYR A 264 -29.97 26.85 14.65
CA TYR A 264 -31.11 26.29 15.37
C TYR A 264 -31.21 26.87 16.79
N LEU A 265 -32.40 26.78 17.37
CA LEU A 265 -32.64 27.17 18.76
C LEU A 265 -32.47 25.94 19.65
N ASP A 266 -31.58 25.99 20.65
CA ASP A 266 -31.40 24.90 21.60
C ASP A 266 -32.54 24.92 22.66
N ASP A 267 -32.61 23.83 23.47
CA ASP A 267 -33.66 23.67 24.52
C ASP A 267 -33.67 24.79 25.58
N ASN A 268 -32.59 25.58 25.66
CA ASN A 268 -32.44 26.72 26.56
C ASN A 268 -32.79 28.05 25.88
N GLY A 269 -33.33 28.00 24.66
CA GLY A 269 -33.69 29.22 23.91
C GLY A 269 -32.51 30.02 23.35
N LYS A 270 -31.31 29.37 23.19
CA LYS A 270 -30.12 30.00 22.62
C LYS A 270 -29.91 29.54 21.19
N PHE A 271 -29.59 30.50 20.31
CA PHE A 271 -29.17 30.15 18.95
C PHE A 271 -27.83 29.44 18.97
N ARG A 272 -27.78 28.32 18.26
CA ARG A 272 -26.58 27.55 17.99
C ARG A 272 -26.32 27.50 16.50
N ILE A 273 -25.04 27.52 16.11
CA ILE A 273 -24.61 27.35 14.74
C ILE A 273 -23.95 25.95 14.62
N ILE A 274 -24.40 25.21 13.64
CA ILE A 274 -23.82 23.90 13.33
C ILE A 274 -23.28 23.93 11.89
N PRO A 275 -22.04 23.54 11.65
CA PRO A 275 -21.54 23.37 10.30
C PRO A 275 -22.23 22.17 9.62
N GLU A 276 -22.33 22.25 8.30
CA GLU A 276 -22.90 21.18 7.45
C GLU A 276 -22.28 19.81 7.70
N TYR A 277 -20.96 19.76 7.90
CA TYR A 277 -20.21 18.58 8.27
C TYR A 277 -19.40 18.83 9.55
N PRO A 278 -19.39 17.88 10.51
CA PRO A 278 -18.53 17.98 11.68
C PRO A 278 -17.06 18.07 11.26
N GLU A 279 -16.35 19.08 11.75
CA GLU A 279 -14.95 19.32 11.36
C GLU A 279 -14.08 18.09 11.57
N PHE A 280 -14.25 17.39 12.70
CA PHE A 280 -13.48 16.19 13.02
C PHE A 280 -13.50 15.14 11.89
N ALA A 281 -14.68 14.88 11.29
CA ALA A 281 -14.84 13.80 10.31
C ALA A 281 -14.05 14.04 9.03
N TRP A 282 -14.12 15.23 8.44
CA TRP A 282 -13.41 15.52 7.19
C TRP A 282 -11.95 15.89 7.43
N PHE A 283 -11.63 16.53 8.55
CA PHE A 283 -10.28 16.97 8.87
C PHE A 283 -9.36 15.77 9.14
N GLU A 284 -9.81 14.79 9.93
CA GLU A 284 -9.08 13.54 10.14
C GLU A 284 -8.83 12.81 8.82
N GLY A 285 -9.83 12.75 7.94
CA GLY A 285 -9.68 12.16 6.61
C GLY A 285 -8.57 12.83 5.78
N ILE A 286 -8.44 14.14 5.84
CA ILE A 286 -7.39 14.89 5.14
C ILE A 286 -6.02 14.64 5.76
N VAL A 287 -5.92 14.69 7.09
CA VAL A 287 -4.66 14.40 7.80
C VAL A 287 -4.20 12.99 7.47
N ASN A 288 -5.11 12.01 7.51
CA ASN A 288 -4.82 10.63 7.12
C ASN A 288 -4.39 10.51 5.67
N ALA A 289 -5.04 11.21 4.74
CA ALA A 289 -4.67 11.23 3.34
C ALA A 289 -3.24 11.78 3.13
N LEU A 290 -2.84 12.83 3.83
CA LEU A 290 -1.50 13.41 3.78
C LEU A 290 -0.46 12.50 4.45
N THR A 291 -0.77 11.95 5.63
CA THR A 291 0.17 11.14 6.40
C THR A 291 0.44 9.78 5.76
N HIS A 292 -0.59 9.14 5.20
CA HIS A 292 -0.51 7.78 4.68
C HIS A 292 -0.40 7.68 3.15
N ARG A 293 -0.30 8.82 2.43
CA ARG A 293 -0.10 8.82 0.98
C ARG A 293 1.12 8.01 0.57
N ASN A 294 1.01 7.29 -0.53
CA ASN A 294 2.18 6.74 -1.20
C ASN A 294 2.91 7.84 -1.99
N TYR A 295 3.92 8.46 -1.37
CA TYR A 295 4.69 9.55 -1.98
C TYR A 295 5.66 9.07 -3.07
N SER A 296 5.94 7.78 -3.19
CA SER A 296 6.71 7.23 -4.30
C SER A 296 5.93 7.24 -5.64
N MET A 297 4.59 7.33 -5.56
CA MET A 297 3.74 7.50 -6.75
C MET A 297 3.78 8.93 -7.26
N ARG A 298 4.36 9.10 -8.45
CA ARG A 298 4.59 10.42 -9.07
C ARG A 298 3.45 10.89 -9.99
N GLY A 299 2.48 10.02 -10.32
CA GLY A 299 1.48 10.28 -11.36
C GLY A 299 0.27 11.11 -10.92
N ASP A 300 0.00 11.25 -9.63
CA ASP A 300 -1.21 11.89 -9.12
C ASP A 300 -1.00 12.59 -7.77
N CYS A 301 -1.94 13.45 -7.37
CA CYS A 301 -1.90 14.20 -6.11
C CYS A 301 -3.13 13.91 -5.25
N ILE A 302 -3.11 14.33 -3.99
CA ILE A 302 -4.28 14.26 -3.12
C ILE A 302 -5.35 15.22 -3.67
N ARG A 303 -6.60 14.75 -3.72
CA ARG A 303 -7.76 15.57 -4.12
C ARG A 303 -8.82 15.53 -3.02
N VAL A 304 -9.32 16.70 -2.69
CA VAL A 304 -10.51 16.87 -1.86
C VAL A 304 -11.59 17.47 -2.76
N SER A 305 -12.64 16.69 -3.01
CA SER A 305 -13.76 17.06 -3.86
C SER A 305 -15.01 17.30 -3.01
N MET A 306 -15.55 18.51 -3.04
CA MET A 306 -16.75 18.91 -2.31
C MET A 306 -17.91 19.00 -3.28
N TYR A 307 -18.96 18.25 -3.02
CA TYR A 307 -20.24 18.24 -3.73
C TYR A 307 -21.35 18.83 -2.84
N ASP A 308 -22.55 18.92 -3.36
CA ASP A 308 -23.68 19.44 -2.59
C ASP A 308 -24.13 18.53 -1.44
N ASP A 309 -23.79 17.25 -1.49
CA ASP A 309 -24.21 16.23 -0.54
C ASP A 309 -23.07 15.53 0.22
N ARG A 310 -21.79 15.74 -0.18
CA ARG A 310 -20.65 15.03 0.41
C ARG A 310 -19.31 15.69 0.13
N ILE A 311 -18.32 15.27 0.91
CA ILE A 311 -16.89 15.52 0.67
C ILE A 311 -16.22 14.18 0.36
N GLU A 312 -15.50 14.08 -0.75
CA GLU A 312 -14.68 12.95 -1.13
C GLU A 312 -13.21 13.30 -0.97
N ILE A 313 -12.45 12.42 -0.36
CA ILE A 313 -10.99 12.55 -0.20
C ILE A 313 -10.32 11.40 -0.91
N PHE A 314 -9.53 11.72 -1.92
CA PHE A 314 -8.74 10.76 -2.68
C PHE A 314 -7.26 10.92 -2.35
N SER A 315 -6.60 9.82 -1.98
CA SER A 315 -5.15 9.76 -1.77
C SER A 315 -4.53 8.70 -2.69
N PRO A 316 -3.52 9.05 -3.51
CA PRO A 316 -2.89 8.09 -4.40
C PRO A 316 -2.16 7.00 -3.64
N GLY A 317 -2.35 5.75 -4.06
CA GLY A 317 -1.69 4.57 -3.52
C GLY A 317 -2.66 3.41 -3.30
N HIS A 318 -2.10 2.21 -3.20
CA HIS A 318 -2.83 1.04 -2.74
C HIS A 318 -2.73 0.94 -1.21
N LEU A 319 -3.64 0.20 -0.60
CA LEU A 319 -3.49 -0.16 0.81
C LEU A 319 -2.18 -0.94 1.00
N PRO A 320 -1.45 -0.73 2.11
CA PRO A 320 -0.31 -1.58 2.46
C PRO A 320 -0.73 -3.04 2.55
N ASN A 321 0.15 -3.98 2.18
CA ASN A 321 -0.19 -5.41 2.12
C ASN A 321 -0.76 -6.01 3.42
N ILE A 322 -0.40 -5.45 4.58
CA ILE A 322 -0.93 -5.87 5.88
C ILE A 322 -2.31 -5.29 6.19
N VAL A 323 -2.77 -4.29 5.43
CA VAL A 323 -4.05 -3.61 5.62
C VAL A 323 -5.01 -4.02 4.53
N ASN A 324 -6.18 -4.48 4.90
CA ASN A 324 -7.29 -4.79 4.00
C ASN A 324 -8.59 -4.14 4.52
N LEU A 325 -9.68 -4.21 3.75
CA LEU A 325 -10.95 -3.61 4.12
C LEU A 325 -11.55 -4.18 5.41
N GLU A 326 -11.21 -5.42 5.77
CA GLU A 326 -11.73 -6.10 6.96
C GLU A 326 -10.97 -5.70 8.24
N ASN A 327 -9.66 -5.41 8.12
CA ASN A 327 -8.80 -5.14 9.27
C ASN A 327 -8.38 -3.66 9.41
N MET A 328 -8.66 -2.81 8.44
CA MET A 328 -8.18 -1.43 8.38
C MET A 328 -8.55 -0.58 9.61
N VAL A 329 -9.67 -0.89 10.26
CA VAL A 329 -10.11 -0.16 11.47
C VAL A 329 -9.24 -0.49 12.68
N ASN A 330 -8.71 -1.72 12.75
CA ASN A 330 -7.96 -2.23 13.90
C ASN A 330 -6.45 -2.33 13.66
N THR A 331 -6.00 -2.17 12.42
CA THR A 331 -4.57 -2.28 12.06
C THR A 331 -3.90 -0.92 12.13
N ARG A 332 -2.94 -0.78 13.04
CA ARG A 332 -2.09 0.40 13.13
C ARG A 332 -0.84 0.20 12.27
N TYR A 333 -0.86 0.76 11.08
CA TYR A 333 0.29 0.77 10.18
C TYR A 333 0.48 2.15 9.59
N SER A 334 1.71 2.66 9.61
CA SER A 334 2.07 3.90 8.92
C SER A 334 3.07 3.61 7.81
N ARG A 335 2.73 3.97 6.58
CA ARG A 335 3.66 3.92 5.44
C ARG A 335 4.79 4.94 5.60
N ASN A 336 4.50 6.06 6.25
CA ASN A 336 5.40 7.17 6.45
C ASN A 336 5.52 7.48 7.97
N PRO A 337 6.23 6.63 8.76
CA PRO A 337 6.29 6.77 10.20
C PRO A 337 6.96 8.07 10.68
N ARG A 338 7.83 8.69 9.87
CA ARG A 338 8.44 10.00 10.23
C ARG A 338 7.47 11.14 10.01
N ILE A 339 6.65 11.08 8.97
CA ILE A 339 5.62 12.09 8.69
C ILE A 339 4.48 11.98 9.71
N ALA A 340 4.16 10.76 10.16
CA ALA A 340 3.10 10.49 11.13
C ALA A 340 3.47 10.87 12.58
N ARG A 341 4.73 11.15 12.87
CA ARG A 341 5.26 11.43 14.20
C ARG A 341 5.31 12.93 14.51
#